data_f7df892a6c375a1c22063be05d5e98fd
#
_entry.id   f7df892a6c375a1c22063be05d5e98fd
#
_cell.length_a   1.000
_cell.length_b   1.000
_cell.length_c   1.000
_cell.angle_alpha   90.00
_cell.angle_beta   90.00
_cell.angle_gamma   90.00
#
_symmetry.space_group_name_H-M   'P 1'
#
loop_
_entity.id
_entity.type
_entity.pdbx_description
1 polymer ?
#
loop_
_entity_poly.entity_id
_entity_poly.type
_entity_poly.pdbx_seq_one_letter_code
_entity_poly.pdbx_strand_id
1 'polypeptide(L)'
;LKKCYVIDDVLNRKQADLLLAKLIYSVEGIAGCRLDDHSQTIQVDLLPGCDQEELDETVHQLIEEVRSQRVIASRMYVQRDGHAWTGQADIEEAFADNGSVRRGLAVALFERIDRKLLALAERYGSEQRKYPSMIPLDILDKCRYIPAFPQNIHLVSEIPHRLNALKQARQPERLPELARLSPYALAPAVCFHCYAELAGSRLQAPLALTARGRCYRHEAPWRLGKHRLNEFSMREIVLFGHDDYVETQRKHLIDETWALFASLGLPGKIETASDLFYFSDESDRGQHQLAANLKYELIVTPEAAPPFSIASFNYMGDSLCKPFCVTDRGGNPLQSGCAAFGLDRWVYALLLAYGPDDARWPAQVHAVLNAT
;
A
#
# COMPACT_ATOMS: atom_id res chain seq x y z
N LEU A 1 -14.34 25.78 -4.30
CA LEU A 1 -15.57 25.55 -5.07
C LEU A 1 -16.03 24.11 -4.87
N LYS A 2 -17.34 23.84 -5.03
CA LYS A 2 -17.89 22.47 -4.93
C LYS A 2 -18.65 22.14 -6.20
N LYS A 3 -18.48 20.93 -6.72
CA LYS A 3 -19.29 20.33 -7.76
C LYS A 3 -19.95 19.05 -7.27
N CYS A 4 -21.12 18.74 -7.80
CA CYS A 4 -21.89 17.53 -7.48
C CYS A 4 -22.27 16.82 -8.76
N TYR A 5 -22.05 15.51 -8.81
CA TYR A 5 -22.39 14.64 -9.94
C TYR A 5 -23.40 13.61 -9.46
N VAL A 6 -24.59 13.64 -10.03
CA VAL A 6 -25.65 12.67 -9.74
C VAL A 6 -25.33 11.38 -10.48
N ILE A 7 -25.28 10.28 -9.74
CA ILE A 7 -24.97 8.93 -10.25
C ILE A 7 -26.11 7.94 -9.94
N ASP A 8 -27.23 8.47 -9.46
CA ASP A 8 -28.43 7.69 -9.15
C ASP A 8 -28.91 6.93 -10.39
N ASP A 9 -29.38 5.69 -10.20
CA ASP A 9 -29.84 4.79 -11.26
C ASP A 9 -28.77 4.43 -12.34
N VAL A 10 -27.59 5.05 -12.31
CA VAL A 10 -26.51 4.80 -13.29
C VAL A 10 -25.49 3.78 -12.76
N LEU A 11 -25.09 3.92 -11.51
CA LEU A 11 -24.07 3.10 -10.86
C LEU A 11 -24.59 2.47 -9.56
N ASN A 12 -24.27 1.21 -9.33
CA ASN A 12 -24.47 0.60 -8.01
C ASN A 12 -23.38 1.08 -7.02
N ARG A 13 -23.58 0.83 -5.71
CA ARG A 13 -22.66 1.26 -4.63
C ARG A 13 -21.20 0.94 -4.90
N LYS A 14 -20.89 -0.28 -5.35
CA LYS A 14 -19.51 -0.70 -5.61
C LYS A 14 -18.90 0.01 -6.82
N GLN A 15 -19.69 0.23 -7.84
CA GLN A 15 -19.28 1.03 -9.01
C GLN A 15 -19.03 2.48 -8.58
N ALA A 16 -19.87 3.04 -7.71
CA ALA A 16 -19.66 4.39 -7.17
C ALA A 16 -18.38 4.49 -6.34
N ASP A 17 -18.09 3.50 -5.50
CA ASP A 17 -16.82 3.43 -4.75
C ASP A 17 -15.60 3.33 -5.69
N LEU A 18 -15.71 2.57 -6.78
CA LEU A 18 -14.67 2.46 -7.80
C LEU A 18 -14.47 3.78 -8.57
N LEU A 19 -15.56 4.42 -8.96
CA LEU A 19 -15.52 5.75 -9.60
C LEU A 19 -14.81 6.76 -8.69
N LEU A 20 -15.20 6.81 -7.41
CA LEU A 20 -14.57 7.67 -6.42
C LEU A 20 -13.07 7.42 -6.32
N ALA A 21 -12.66 6.14 -6.28
CA ALA A 21 -11.27 5.75 -6.18
C ALA A 21 -10.44 6.13 -7.43
N LYS A 22 -11.03 6.06 -8.63
CA LYS A 22 -10.37 6.49 -9.87
C LYS A 22 -10.28 8.02 -9.95
N LEU A 23 -11.33 8.74 -9.58
CA LEU A 23 -11.40 10.20 -9.65
C LEU A 23 -10.30 10.89 -8.83
N ILE A 24 -9.80 10.24 -7.78
CA ILE A 24 -8.74 10.75 -6.91
C ILE A 24 -7.48 11.17 -7.69
N TYR A 25 -7.16 10.46 -8.77
CA TYR A 25 -5.93 10.66 -9.55
C TYR A 25 -6.20 11.11 -10.98
N SER A 26 -7.41 11.58 -11.27
CA SER A 26 -7.83 11.86 -12.65
C SER A 26 -7.72 13.32 -13.05
N VAL A 27 -7.85 14.25 -12.10
CA VAL A 27 -7.81 15.69 -12.38
C VAL A 27 -7.03 16.39 -11.27
N GLU A 28 -6.14 17.29 -11.68
CA GLU A 28 -5.43 18.15 -10.73
C GLU A 28 -6.36 19.21 -10.14
N GLY A 29 -6.07 19.64 -8.91
CA GLY A 29 -6.87 20.67 -8.24
C GLY A 29 -8.10 20.16 -7.50
N ILE A 30 -8.28 18.84 -7.39
CA ILE A 30 -9.25 18.26 -6.45
C ILE A 30 -8.71 18.41 -5.03
N ALA A 31 -9.50 19.01 -4.13
CA ALA A 31 -9.20 19.17 -2.71
C ALA A 31 -9.87 18.09 -1.85
N GLY A 32 -10.82 17.37 -2.40
CA GLY A 32 -11.53 16.27 -1.75
C GLY A 32 -12.63 15.73 -2.64
N CYS A 33 -12.95 14.46 -2.48
CA CYS A 33 -14.15 13.89 -3.08
C CYS A 33 -14.77 12.86 -2.13
N ARG A 34 -16.09 12.79 -2.12
CA ARG A 34 -16.85 11.88 -1.27
C ARG A 34 -18.16 11.49 -1.92
N LEU A 35 -18.63 10.32 -1.55
CA LEU A 35 -19.96 9.86 -1.88
C LEU A 35 -20.90 10.32 -0.77
N ASP A 36 -22.11 10.75 -1.11
CA ASP A 36 -23.14 11.03 -0.12
C ASP A 36 -23.65 9.74 0.56
N ASP A 37 -24.36 9.90 1.68
CA ASP A 37 -24.81 8.76 2.51
C ASP A 37 -25.77 7.81 1.76
N HIS A 38 -26.45 8.29 0.73
CA HIS A 38 -27.36 7.51 -0.10
C HIS A 38 -26.68 6.96 -1.36
N SER A 39 -25.41 7.26 -1.59
CA SER A 39 -24.62 6.82 -2.75
C SER A 39 -25.16 7.31 -4.11
N GLN A 40 -25.89 8.40 -4.10
CA GLN A 40 -26.54 8.96 -5.29
C GLN A 40 -25.77 10.12 -5.91
N THR A 41 -24.86 10.73 -5.15
CA THR A 41 -24.14 11.91 -5.59
C THR A 41 -22.68 11.86 -5.16
N ILE A 42 -21.77 12.13 -6.09
CA ILE A 42 -20.37 12.39 -5.78
C ILE A 42 -20.19 13.89 -5.59
N GLN A 43 -19.71 14.29 -4.43
CA GLN A 43 -19.33 15.66 -4.12
C GLN A 43 -17.83 15.82 -4.28
N VAL A 44 -17.41 16.82 -5.07
CA VAL A 44 -15.99 17.13 -5.34
C VAL A 44 -15.71 18.55 -4.85
N ASP A 45 -14.77 18.67 -3.93
CA ASP A 45 -14.25 19.94 -3.45
C ASP A 45 -13.05 20.34 -4.32
N LEU A 46 -13.02 21.58 -4.83
CA LEU A 46 -12.03 22.05 -5.79
C LEU A 46 -11.16 23.15 -5.22
N LEU A 47 -9.87 23.10 -5.52
CA LEU A 47 -8.93 24.20 -5.31
C LEU A 47 -9.16 25.33 -6.32
N PRO A 48 -8.73 26.57 -6.02
CA PRO A 48 -8.69 27.64 -7.01
C PRO A 48 -7.80 27.26 -8.20
N GLY A 49 -8.30 27.47 -9.42
CA GLY A 49 -7.57 27.17 -10.66
C GLY A 49 -7.77 25.74 -11.20
N CYS A 50 -8.58 24.89 -10.53
CA CYS A 50 -8.95 23.60 -11.09
C CYS A 50 -9.73 23.80 -12.41
N ASP A 51 -9.32 23.06 -13.44
CA ASP A 51 -10.03 23.03 -14.73
C ASP A 51 -11.34 22.27 -14.57
N GLN A 52 -12.44 23.00 -14.66
CA GLN A 52 -13.78 22.45 -14.45
C GLN A 52 -14.32 21.73 -15.68
N GLU A 53 -13.86 22.10 -16.87
CA GLU A 53 -14.25 21.45 -18.13
C GLU A 53 -13.57 20.09 -18.22
N GLU A 54 -12.25 20.02 -17.97
CA GLU A 54 -11.51 18.77 -17.85
C GLU A 54 -12.13 17.83 -16.79
N LEU A 55 -12.53 18.38 -15.64
CA LEU A 55 -13.19 17.60 -14.58
C LEU A 55 -14.51 17.01 -15.06
N ASP A 56 -15.37 17.80 -15.71
CA ASP A 56 -16.67 17.33 -16.19
C ASP A 56 -16.50 16.23 -17.24
N GLU A 57 -15.63 16.42 -18.21
CA GLU A 57 -15.32 15.42 -19.23
C GLU A 57 -14.78 14.14 -18.61
N THR A 58 -13.83 14.26 -17.69
CA THR A 58 -13.21 13.11 -16.99
C THR A 58 -14.25 12.34 -16.17
N VAL A 59 -15.11 13.03 -15.43
CA VAL A 59 -16.15 12.34 -14.63
C VAL A 59 -17.12 11.59 -15.53
N HIS A 60 -17.57 12.17 -16.64
CA HIS A 60 -18.45 11.49 -17.59
C HIS A 60 -17.77 10.26 -18.21
N GLN A 61 -16.51 10.38 -18.63
CA GLN A 61 -15.74 9.25 -19.16
C GLN A 61 -15.61 8.12 -18.15
N LEU A 62 -15.26 8.44 -16.89
CA LEU A 62 -15.11 7.45 -15.82
C LEU A 62 -16.44 6.78 -15.46
N ILE A 63 -17.58 7.50 -15.50
CA ILE A 63 -18.91 6.93 -15.28
C ILE A 63 -19.18 5.83 -16.33
N GLU A 64 -18.97 6.13 -17.61
CA GLU A 64 -19.21 5.15 -18.69
C GLU A 64 -18.25 3.95 -18.58
N GLU A 65 -16.99 4.20 -18.24
CA GLU A 65 -16.02 3.14 -18.02
C GLU A 65 -16.43 2.21 -16.87
N VAL A 66 -16.74 2.78 -15.70
CA VAL A 66 -17.08 2.02 -14.49
C VAL A 66 -18.41 1.30 -14.62
N ARG A 67 -19.38 1.91 -15.34
CA ARG A 67 -20.70 1.31 -15.62
C ARG A 67 -20.58 -0.01 -16.37
N SER A 68 -19.62 -0.11 -17.29
CA SER A 68 -19.38 -1.34 -18.08
C SER A 68 -18.67 -2.44 -17.26
N GLN A 69 -18.07 -2.09 -16.12
CA GLN A 69 -17.28 -3.03 -15.32
C GLN A 69 -18.13 -3.87 -14.37
N ARG A 70 -17.88 -5.16 -14.37
CA ARG A 70 -18.43 -6.08 -13.37
C ARG A 70 -17.59 -5.97 -12.09
N VAL A 71 -18.18 -5.54 -10.98
CA VAL A 71 -17.49 -5.45 -9.70
C VAL A 71 -17.79 -6.70 -8.85
N ILE A 72 -16.78 -7.51 -8.58
CA ILE A 72 -16.86 -8.69 -7.72
C ILE A 72 -16.83 -8.26 -6.25
N ALA A 73 -17.67 -8.89 -5.42
CA ALA A 73 -17.65 -8.64 -3.98
C ALA A 73 -16.42 -9.26 -3.33
N SER A 74 -15.83 -8.57 -2.36
CA SER A 74 -14.85 -9.16 -1.46
C SER A 74 -15.46 -10.34 -0.69
N ARG A 75 -14.63 -11.35 -0.41
CA ARG A 75 -15.01 -12.50 0.43
C ARG A 75 -14.32 -12.36 1.77
N MET A 76 -15.14 -12.42 2.82
CA MET A 76 -14.65 -12.43 4.19
C MET A 76 -13.87 -13.71 4.47
N TYR A 77 -12.66 -13.57 5.02
CA TYR A 77 -11.87 -14.68 5.55
C TYR A 77 -12.11 -14.84 7.05
N VAL A 78 -11.95 -13.76 7.80
CA VAL A 78 -12.17 -13.70 9.24
C VAL A 78 -12.46 -12.28 9.68
N GLN A 79 -13.26 -12.12 10.74
CA GLN A 79 -13.61 -10.84 11.33
C GLN A 79 -13.57 -10.90 12.85
N ARG A 80 -13.24 -9.80 13.48
CA ARG A 80 -13.34 -9.57 14.90
C ARG A 80 -13.96 -8.21 15.16
N ASP A 81 -15.02 -8.19 15.94
CA ASP A 81 -15.57 -6.97 16.52
C ASP A 81 -14.70 -6.61 17.74
N GLY A 82 -14.35 -5.35 17.87
CA GLY A 82 -13.56 -4.86 18.99
C GLY A 82 -14.43 -4.20 20.05
N HIS A 83 -13.83 -3.94 21.22
CA HIS A 83 -14.42 -3.01 22.16
C HIS A 83 -14.40 -1.61 21.56
N ALA A 84 -15.43 -0.82 21.91
CA ALA A 84 -15.47 0.58 21.58
C ALA A 84 -14.15 1.26 21.98
N TRP A 85 -13.58 2.02 21.08
CA TRP A 85 -12.39 2.81 21.33
C TRP A 85 -12.74 3.87 22.39
N THR A 86 -12.28 3.67 23.61
CA THR A 86 -12.73 4.43 24.76
C THR A 86 -12.08 5.81 24.89
N GLY A 87 -11.74 6.45 23.81
CA GLY A 87 -11.30 7.83 23.84
C GLY A 87 -10.89 8.35 22.49
N GLN A 88 -11.31 9.57 22.18
CA GLN A 88 -10.58 10.43 21.24
C GLN A 88 -9.26 10.82 21.93
N ALA A 89 -8.34 9.85 22.04
CA ALA A 89 -7.03 10.15 22.56
C ALA A 89 -6.35 11.11 21.61
N ASP A 90 -5.88 12.21 22.12
CA ASP A 90 -5.06 13.14 21.35
C ASP A 90 -3.72 12.48 21.04
N ILE A 91 -3.62 11.90 19.84
CA ILE A 91 -2.39 11.28 19.34
C ILE A 91 -1.51 12.28 18.57
N GLU A 92 -1.85 13.58 18.60
CA GLU A 92 -1.09 14.64 17.92
C GLU A 92 0.36 14.71 18.40
N GLU A 93 0.60 14.49 19.71
CA GLU A 93 1.95 14.51 20.26
C GLU A 93 2.85 13.41 19.72
N ALA A 94 2.27 12.25 19.34
CA ALA A 94 3.02 11.12 18.79
C ALA A 94 3.41 11.32 17.32
N PHE A 95 2.71 12.23 16.62
CA PHE A 95 2.92 12.54 15.22
C PHE A 95 3.08 14.04 15.02
N ALA A 96 4.01 14.42 14.17
CA ALA A 96 4.15 15.78 13.69
C ALA A 96 4.13 15.79 12.16
N ASP A 97 3.93 16.95 11.56
CA ASP A 97 3.95 17.15 10.12
C ASP A 97 3.04 16.13 9.39
N ASN A 98 1.76 16.13 9.75
CA ASN A 98 0.74 15.21 9.21
C ASN A 98 1.10 13.72 9.28
N GLY A 99 1.90 13.31 10.27
CA GLY A 99 2.28 11.93 10.50
C GLY A 99 3.61 11.52 9.87
N SER A 100 4.29 12.40 9.15
CA SER A 100 5.61 12.11 8.57
C SER A 100 6.70 12.00 9.64
N VAL A 101 6.57 12.71 10.76
CA VAL A 101 7.50 12.66 11.90
C VAL A 101 6.86 11.92 13.07
N ARG A 102 7.51 10.88 13.56
CA ARG A 102 7.10 10.11 14.75
C ARG A 102 7.97 10.49 15.95
N ARG A 103 7.37 10.47 17.15
CA ARG A 103 8.04 10.84 18.40
C ARG A 103 7.71 9.83 19.50
N GLY A 104 8.60 9.74 20.49
CA GLY A 104 8.36 9.03 21.75
C GLY A 104 7.81 7.62 21.56
N LEU A 105 6.60 7.40 22.06
CA LEU A 105 5.93 6.10 22.00
C LEU A 105 5.74 5.57 20.57
N ALA A 106 5.43 6.43 19.60
CA ALA A 106 5.25 5.99 18.22
C ALA A 106 6.54 5.37 17.64
N VAL A 107 7.72 5.89 17.99
CA VAL A 107 9.01 5.30 17.59
C VAL A 107 9.23 3.96 18.29
N ALA A 108 8.95 3.87 19.59
CA ALA A 108 9.09 2.63 20.34
C ALA A 108 8.16 1.52 19.82
N LEU A 109 6.92 1.86 19.51
CA LEU A 109 5.94 0.93 18.92
C LEU A 109 6.37 0.45 17.55
N PHE A 110 6.90 1.34 16.71
CA PHE A 110 7.40 0.98 15.40
C PHE A 110 8.46 -0.13 15.48
N GLU A 111 9.45 0.01 16.36
CA GLU A 111 10.49 -0.99 16.54
C GLU A 111 9.98 -2.28 17.21
N ARG A 112 9.00 -2.18 18.13
CA ARG A 112 8.38 -3.36 18.76
C ARG A 112 7.57 -4.17 17.73
N ILE A 113 6.75 -3.53 16.92
CA ILE A 113 5.97 -4.19 15.86
C ILE A 113 6.90 -4.80 14.81
N ASP A 114 7.92 -4.08 14.35
CA ASP A 114 8.87 -4.63 13.39
C ASP A 114 9.58 -5.89 13.91
N ARG A 115 9.98 -5.91 15.19
CA ARG A 115 10.56 -7.12 15.81
C ARG A 115 9.58 -8.29 15.82
N LYS A 116 8.29 -8.06 16.09
CA LYS A 116 7.27 -9.12 16.03
C LYS A 116 7.12 -9.70 14.63
N LEU A 117 7.08 -8.84 13.63
CA LEU A 117 6.96 -9.26 12.24
C LEU A 117 8.25 -9.90 11.72
N LEU A 118 9.41 -9.50 12.24
CA LEU A 118 10.67 -10.18 11.96
C LEU A 118 10.68 -11.58 12.58
N ALA A 119 10.30 -11.72 13.85
CA ALA A 119 10.20 -13.03 14.50
C ALA A 119 9.18 -13.94 13.79
N LEU A 120 8.09 -13.36 13.24
CA LEU A 120 7.18 -14.08 12.35
C LEU A 120 7.93 -14.58 11.11
N ALA A 121 8.68 -13.72 10.41
CA ALA A 121 9.43 -14.10 9.21
C ALA A 121 10.46 -15.20 9.48
N GLU A 122 11.15 -15.15 10.62
CA GLU A 122 12.15 -16.13 11.02
C GLU A 122 11.59 -17.54 11.19
N ARG A 123 10.33 -17.68 11.63
CA ARG A 123 9.64 -18.98 11.72
C ARG A 123 9.44 -19.66 10.35
N TYR A 124 9.45 -18.87 9.28
CA TYR A 124 9.39 -19.34 7.89
C TYR A 124 10.78 -19.56 7.27
N GLY A 125 11.84 -19.48 8.07
CA GLY A 125 13.21 -19.57 7.59
C GLY A 125 13.62 -18.43 6.67
N SER A 126 12.97 -17.27 6.80
CA SER A 126 13.24 -16.15 5.91
C SER A 126 14.64 -15.58 6.13
N GLU A 127 15.40 -15.45 5.05
CA GLU A 127 16.69 -14.78 5.07
C GLU A 127 16.50 -13.26 5.05
N GLN A 128 17.14 -12.55 5.98
CA GLN A 128 17.02 -11.10 6.05
C GLN A 128 17.81 -10.41 4.94
N ARG A 129 17.24 -9.36 4.38
CA ARG A 129 17.84 -8.48 3.38
C ARG A 129 17.69 -7.02 3.78
N LYS A 130 18.54 -6.18 3.21
CA LYS A 130 18.43 -4.72 3.26
C LYS A 130 18.63 -4.17 1.86
N TYR A 131 17.61 -3.51 1.35
CA TYR A 131 17.59 -2.94 0.01
C TYR A 131 17.68 -1.42 0.02
N PRO A 132 18.13 -0.80 -1.09
CA PRO A 132 18.12 0.65 -1.25
C PRO A 132 16.69 1.20 -1.36
N SER A 133 16.55 2.51 -1.11
CA SER A 133 15.27 3.23 -1.29
C SER A 133 15.01 3.61 -2.75
N MET A 134 16.04 3.65 -3.59
CA MET A 134 15.91 3.88 -5.02
C MET A 134 15.91 2.56 -5.77
N ILE A 135 15.09 2.48 -6.82
CA ILE A 135 14.97 1.31 -7.68
C ILE A 135 15.13 1.73 -9.15
N PRO A 136 15.88 0.97 -9.98
CA PRO A 136 15.95 1.23 -11.41
C PRO A 136 14.56 1.15 -12.08
N LEU A 137 14.30 2.04 -13.03
CA LEU A 137 13.03 2.06 -13.76
C LEU A 137 12.77 0.79 -14.57
N ASP A 138 13.81 0.16 -15.11
CA ASP A 138 13.67 -1.11 -15.83
C ASP A 138 13.21 -2.27 -14.94
N ILE A 139 13.52 -2.24 -13.63
CA ILE A 139 12.98 -3.21 -12.67
C ILE A 139 11.49 -2.98 -12.46
N LEU A 140 11.05 -1.71 -12.30
CA LEU A 140 9.63 -1.39 -12.19
C LEU A 140 8.85 -1.75 -13.45
N ASP A 141 9.46 -1.58 -14.63
CA ASP A 141 8.86 -1.98 -15.89
C ASP A 141 8.71 -3.50 -16.00
N LYS A 142 9.77 -4.28 -15.69
CA LYS A 142 9.70 -5.75 -15.60
C LYS A 142 8.64 -6.25 -14.63
N CYS A 143 8.46 -5.53 -13.50
CA CYS A 143 7.38 -5.80 -12.54
C CYS A 143 6.00 -5.35 -13.05
N ARG A 144 5.90 -4.74 -14.22
CA ARG A 144 4.69 -4.12 -14.78
C ARG A 144 4.05 -3.09 -13.85
N TYR A 145 4.87 -2.47 -13.01
CA TYR A 145 4.39 -1.46 -12.07
C TYR A 145 4.11 -0.12 -12.77
N ILE A 146 4.96 0.26 -13.74
CA ILE A 146 4.82 1.51 -14.48
C ILE A 146 3.48 1.57 -15.22
N PRO A 147 3.10 0.59 -16.05
CA PRO A 147 1.81 0.64 -16.75
C PRO A 147 0.61 0.49 -15.79
N ALA A 148 0.75 -0.25 -14.69
CA ALA A 148 -0.36 -0.51 -13.78
C ALA A 148 -0.65 0.62 -12.78
N PHE A 149 0.40 1.34 -12.32
CA PHE A 149 0.30 2.33 -11.26
C PHE A 149 1.15 3.59 -11.52
N PRO A 150 1.08 4.22 -12.71
CA PRO A 150 1.92 5.39 -13.03
C PRO A 150 1.67 6.56 -12.07
N GLN A 151 0.45 6.70 -11.56
CA GLN A 151 0.06 7.74 -10.61
C GLN A 151 0.80 7.67 -9.26
N ASN A 152 1.35 6.50 -8.92
CA ASN A 152 2.02 6.28 -7.62
C ASN A 152 3.54 6.54 -7.66
N ILE A 153 4.12 6.84 -8.83
CA ILE A 153 5.56 6.85 -9.01
C ILE A 153 6.17 8.20 -8.65
N HIS A 154 7.17 8.18 -7.77
CA HIS A 154 8.09 9.30 -7.57
C HIS A 154 9.36 9.07 -8.39
N LEU A 155 9.57 9.90 -9.40
CA LEU A 155 10.77 9.88 -10.22
C LEU A 155 11.92 10.63 -9.54
N VAL A 156 13.15 10.15 -9.69
CA VAL A 156 14.36 10.82 -9.20
C VAL A 156 14.95 11.67 -10.31
N SER A 157 15.30 12.90 -9.99
CA SER A 157 16.00 13.80 -10.89
C SER A 157 17.38 14.16 -10.37
N GLU A 158 18.29 14.48 -11.26
CA GLU A 158 19.70 14.78 -10.98
C GLU A 158 20.13 16.08 -11.65
N ILE A 159 21.08 16.80 -11.04
CA ILE A 159 21.75 17.92 -11.68
C ILE A 159 22.92 17.38 -12.50
N PRO A 160 23.05 17.72 -13.79
CA PRO A 160 24.18 17.27 -14.61
C PRO A 160 25.54 17.70 -14.06
N HIS A 161 26.49 16.80 -14.03
CA HIS A 161 27.86 17.07 -13.60
C HIS A 161 28.62 17.88 -14.68
N ARG A 162 28.19 19.14 -14.89
CA ARG A 162 28.83 20.14 -15.78
C ARG A 162 29.04 21.40 -14.98
N LEU A 163 30.25 21.97 -15.06
CA LEU A 163 30.62 23.14 -14.26
C LEU A 163 29.62 24.31 -14.40
N ASN A 164 29.11 24.56 -15.60
CA ASN A 164 28.12 25.61 -15.82
C ASN A 164 26.79 25.31 -15.15
N ALA A 165 26.29 24.05 -15.26
CA ALA A 165 25.06 23.63 -14.59
C ALA A 165 25.19 23.69 -13.05
N LEU A 166 26.34 23.24 -12.51
CA LEU A 166 26.63 23.34 -11.09
C LEU A 166 26.71 24.79 -10.58
N LYS A 167 27.28 25.71 -11.38
CA LYS A 167 27.26 27.13 -11.01
C LYS A 167 25.84 27.70 -10.96
N GLN A 168 24.99 27.37 -11.92
CA GLN A 168 23.59 27.82 -11.97
C GLN A 168 22.72 27.18 -10.90
N ALA A 169 22.96 25.92 -10.58
CA ALA A 169 22.21 25.17 -9.55
C ALA A 169 22.40 25.73 -8.12
N ARG A 170 23.29 26.67 -7.90
CA ARG A 170 23.41 27.44 -6.66
C ARG A 170 22.23 28.41 -6.44
N GLN A 171 21.44 28.62 -7.47
CA GLN A 171 20.22 29.41 -7.43
C GLN A 171 19.02 28.42 -7.43
N PRO A 172 18.28 28.26 -6.32
CA PRO A 172 17.22 27.26 -6.20
C PRO A 172 16.13 27.35 -7.29
N GLU A 173 15.82 28.55 -7.74
CA GLU A 173 14.85 28.83 -8.80
C GLU A 173 15.25 28.26 -10.18
N ARG A 174 16.53 27.95 -10.36
CA ARG A 174 17.07 27.36 -11.61
C ARG A 174 17.01 25.83 -11.62
N LEU A 175 16.77 25.21 -10.46
CA LEU A 175 16.79 23.75 -10.33
C LEU A 175 15.82 23.04 -11.28
N PRO A 176 14.55 23.49 -11.45
CA PRO A 176 13.61 22.83 -12.35
C PRO A 176 14.07 22.77 -13.81
N GLU A 177 14.79 23.82 -14.27
CA GLU A 177 15.29 23.90 -15.66
C GLU A 177 16.57 23.06 -15.88
N LEU A 178 17.33 22.85 -14.83
CA LEU A 178 18.63 22.15 -14.89
C LEU A 178 18.48 20.65 -14.64
N ALA A 179 17.46 20.26 -13.88
CA ALA A 179 17.22 18.88 -13.50
C ALA A 179 16.92 18.01 -14.72
N ARG A 180 17.49 16.81 -14.72
CA ARG A 180 17.16 15.76 -15.68
C ARG A 180 16.70 14.51 -14.93
N LEU A 181 15.80 13.75 -15.54
CA LEU A 181 15.39 12.48 -14.99
C LEU A 181 16.57 11.51 -14.94
N SER A 182 16.74 10.86 -13.80
CA SER A 182 17.66 9.74 -13.63
C SER A 182 16.98 8.42 -14.06
N PRO A 183 17.73 7.34 -14.25
CA PRO A 183 17.14 6.02 -14.52
C PRO A 183 16.54 5.36 -13.28
N TYR A 184 16.22 6.13 -12.23
CA TYR A 184 15.71 5.65 -10.95
C TYR A 184 14.38 6.29 -10.58
N ALA A 185 13.61 5.51 -9.81
CA ALA A 185 12.46 5.98 -9.04
C ALA A 185 12.68 5.69 -7.55
N LEU A 186 11.85 6.27 -6.69
CA LEU A 186 11.74 5.83 -5.30
C LEU A 186 10.92 4.54 -5.25
N ALA A 187 11.38 3.53 -4.49
CA ALA A 187 10.78 2.20 -4.48
C ALA A 187 9.36 2.21 -3.90
N PRO A 188 8.33 1.76 -4.62
CA PRO A 188 6.94 1.75 -4.13
C PRO A 188 6.60 0.52 -3.26
N ALA A 189 7.46 -0.51 -3.28
CA ALA A 189 7.39 -1.74 -2.50
C ALA A 189 8.79 -2.33 -2.32
N VAL A 190 9.00 -3.12 -1.27
CA VAL A 190 10.30 -3.74 -0.97
C VAL A 190 10.53 -4.98 -1.82
N CYS A 191 9.48 -5.78 -2.08
CA CYS A 191 9.56 -7.07 -2.79
C CYS A 191 10.18 -6.99 -4.18
N PHE A 192 10.04 -5.90 -4.91
CA PHE A 192 10.61 -5.77 -6.25
C PHE A 192 12.13 -5.94 -6.29
N HIS A 193 12.80 -5.53 -5.23
CA HIS A 193 14.24 -5.75 -5.09
C HIS A 193 14.59 -7.23 -4.94
N CYS A 194 13.74 -8.04 -4.30
CA CYS A 194 13.96 -9.49 -4.16
C CYS A 194 14.01 -10.18 -5.53
N TYR A 195 13.11 -9.82 -6.44
CA TYR A 195 13.12 -10.37 -7.80
C TYR A 195 14.34 -9.90 -8.61
N ALA A 196 14.75 -8.65 -8.42
CA ALA A 196 15.95 -8.13 -9.06
C ALA A 196 17.23 -8.82 -8.55
N GLU A 197 17.33 -9.06 -7.24
CA GLU A 197 18.45 -9.82 -6.63
C GLU A 197 18.55 -11.24 -7.20
N LEU A 198 17.39 -11.90 -7.36
CA LEU A 198 17.34 -13.28 -7.81
C LEU A 198 17.33 -13.43 -9.34
N ALA A 199 17.47 -12.34 -10.10
CA ALA A 199 17.40 -12.40 -11.56
C ALA A 199 18.39 -13.41 -12.15
N GLY A 200 17.88 -14.31 -13.00
CA GLY A 200 18.64 -15.40 -13.63
C GLY A 200 19.00 -16.56 -12.71
N SER A 201 18.51 -16.57 -11.46
CA SER A 201 18.82 -17.62 -10.50
C SER A 201 18.06 -18.91 -10.77
N ARG A 202 18.71 -20.05 -10.46
CA ARG A 202 18.08 -21.38 -10.36
C ARG A 202 18.05 -21.81 -8.90
N LEU A 203 16.88 -21.76 -8.27
CA LEU A 203 16.74 -22.12 -6.88
C LEU A 203 16.69 -23.63 -6.69
N GLN A 204 17.41 -24.12 -5.68
CA GLN A 204 17.54 -25.56 -5.39
C GLN A 204 16.42 -26.06 -4.47
N ALA A 205 15.82 -25.15 -3.70
CA ALA A 205 14.76 -25.39 -2.74
C ALA A 205 13.88 -24.14 -2.64
N PRO A 206 12.70 -24.22 -2.04
CA PRO A 206 11.93 -23.03 -1.70
C PRO A 206 12.76 -22.04 -0.88
N LEU A 207 12.53 -20.74 -1.13
CA LEU A 207 13.24 -19.65 -0.49
C LEU A 207 12.23 -18.64 0.07
N ALA A 208 12.49 -18.19 1.29
CA ALA A 208 11.79 -17.04 1.86
C ALA A 208 12.80 -15.92 2.15
N LEU A 209 12.45 -14.69 1.78
CA LEU A 209 13.24 -13.50 2.06
C LEU A 209 12.41 -12.53 2.90
N THR A 210 13.05 -11.78 3.80
CA THR A 210 12.40 -10.68 4.50
C THR A 210 13.25 -9.43 4.49
N ALA A 211 12.62 -8.29 4.27
CA ALA A 211 13.29 -7.00 4.37
C ALA A 211 12.34 -5.94 4.95
N ARG A 212 12.92 -5.01 5.73
CA ARG A 212 12.30 -3.74 6.08
C ARG A 212 12.87 -2.67 5.18
N GLY A 213 12.00 -1.88 4.56
CA GLY A 213 12.40 -0.80 3.68
C GLY A 213 11.44 0.38 3.73
N ARG A 214 11.90 1.52 3.25
CA ARG A 214 11.06 2.66 2.96
C ARG A 214 10.41 2.48 1.60
N CYS A 215 9.11 2.79 1.55
CA CYS A 215 8.31 2.75 0.34
C CYS A 215 7.74 4.14 0.08
N TYR A 216 7.56 4.44 -1.20
CA TYR A 216 7.17 5.77 -1.65
C TYR A 216 6.03 5.64 -2.65
N ARG A 217 4.95 6.39 -2.40
CA ARG A 217 3.81 6.46 -3.32
C ARG A 217 3.32 7.89 -3.40
N HIS A 218 3.14 8.40 -4.60
CA HIS A 218 2.58 9.72 -4.82
C HIS A 218 1.07 9.67 -4.53
N GLU A 219 0.72 10.11 -3.35
CA GLU A 219 -0.67 10.15 -2.90
C GLU A 219 -1.28 11.54 -3.19
N ALA A 220 -2.56 11.58 -3.49
CA ALA A 220 -3.27 12.86 -3.63
C ALA A 220 -3.14 13.70 -2.34
N PRO A 221 -2.76 14.98 -2.41
CA PRO A 221 -2.44 15.80 -1.23
C PRO A 221 -3.52 15.82 -0.16
N TRP A 222 -4.79 15.87 -0.55
CA TRP A 222 -5.93 15.91 0.35
C TRP A 222 -6.23 14.56 1.04
N ARG A 223 -5.57 13.47 0.62
CA ARG A 223 -5.65 12.15 1.27
C ARG A 223 -4.53 11.91 2.29
N LEU A 224 -3.52 12.75 2.28
CA LEU A 224 -2.41 12.62 3.22
C LEU A 224 -2.89 12.82 4.66
N GLY A 225 -2.33 12.04 5.55
CA GLY A 225 -2.67 12.05 6.98
C GLY A 225 -1.82 11.07 7.76
N LYS A 226 -2.14 10.85 9.04
CA LYS A 226 -1.32 10.08 9.98
C LYS A 226 -1.06 8.61 9.56
N HIS A 227 -1.89 8.04 8.70
CA HIS A 227 -1.77 6.64 8.22
C HIS A 227 -1.65 6.51 6.70
N ARG A 228 -1.71 7.63 5.97
CA ARG A 228 -1.52 7.69 4.52
C ARG A 228 -0.46 8.73 4.20
N LEU A 229 0.70 8.25 3.82
CA LEU A 229 1.92 9.02 3.66
C LEU A 229 2.50 8.80 2.27
N ASN A 230 3.19 9.80 1.73
CA ASN A 230 4.00 9.65 0.51
C ASN A 230 5.22 8.76 0.75
N GLU A 231 5.75 8.78 1.97
CA GLU A 231 6.85 7.93 2.42
C GLU A 231 6.43 7.17 3.67
N PHE A 232 6.54 5.85 3.65
CA PHE A 232 6.18 4.97 4.76
C PHE A 232 7.10 3.76 4.80
N SER A 233 7.05 2.99 5.87
CA SER A 233 7.89 1.82 6.02
C SER A 233 7.07 0.54 5.95
N MET A 234 7.62 -0.45 5.23
CA MET A 234 7.06 -1.78 5.16
C MET A 234 8.11 -2.82 5.59
N ARG A 235 7.64 -3.85 6.28
CA ARG A 235 8.30 -5.15 6.29
C ARG A 235 7.58 -6.05 5.32
N GLU A 236 8.34 -6.76 4.50
CA GLU A 236 7.78 -7.77 3.60
C GLU A 236 8.43 -9.12 3.83
N ILE A 237 7.64 -10.19 3.67
CA ILE A 237 8.07 -11.57 3.61
C ILE A 237 7.74 -12.05 2.21
N VAL A 238 8.74 -12.40 1.42
CA VAL A 238 8.58 -12.80 0.03
C VAL A 238 8.94 -14.27 -0.10
N LEU A 239 8.04 -15.03 -0.70
CA LEU A 239 8.10 -16.48 -0.84
C LEU A 239 8.39 -16.85 -2.30
N PHE A 240 9.30 -17.79 -2.51
CA PHE A 240 9.64 -18.35 -3.83
C PHE A 240 9.61 -19.88 -3.73
N GLY A 241 8.89 -20.53 -4.62
CA GLY A 241 8.76 -21.99 -4.63
C GLY A 241 7.77 -22.49 -5.66
N HIS A 242 7.35 -23.74 -5.52
CA HIS A 242 6.22 -24.26 -6.27
C HIS A 242 4.90 -23.77 -5.67
N ASP A 243 3.82 -23.94 -6.42
CA ASP A 243 2.48 -23.44 -6.12
C ASP A 243 2.01 -23.83 -4.71
N ASP A 244 2.07 -25.12 -4.39
CA ASP A 244 1.65 -25.68 -3.11
C ASP A 244 2.41 -25.08 -1.91
N TYR A 245 3.71 -24.86 -2.06
CA TYR A 245 4.51 -24.20 -1.03
C TYR A 245 4.05 -22.75 -0.82
N VAL A 246 3.97 -21.97 -1.88
CA VAL A 246 3.63 -20.53 -1.80
C VAL A 246 2.24 -20.35 -1.22
N GLU A 247 1.24 -21.13 -1.67
CA GLU A 247 -0.13 -21.05 -1.16
C GLU A 247 -0.24 -21.50 0.30
N THR A 248 0.46 -22.58 0.68
CA THR A 248 0.46 -23.07 2.06
C THR A 248 1.09 -22.04 3.00
N GLN A 249 2.28 -21.52 2.66
CA GLN A 249 2.93 -20.52 3.51
C GLN A 249 2.15 -19.22 3.57
N ARG A 250 1.52 -18.79 2.47
CA ARG A 250 0.65 -17.59 2.47
C ARG A 250 -0.53 -17.74 3.44
N LYS A 251 -1.21 -18.90 3.44
CA LYS A 251 -2.29 -19.19 4.39
C LYS A 251 -1.81 -19.17 5.83
N HIS A 252 -0.69 -19.79 6.14
CA HIS A 252 -0.12 -19.76 7.48
C HIS A 252 0.23 -18.31 7.90
N LEU A 253 0.81 -17.50 7.00
CA LEU A 253 1.10 -16.09 7.27
C LEU A 253 -0.17 -15.27 7.55
N ILE A 254 -1.28 -15.56 6.85
CA ILE A 254 -2.59 -14.95 7.14
C ILE A 254 -3.04 -15.31 8.56
N ASP A 255 -3.04 -16.58 8.90
CA ASP A 255 -3.55 -17.08 10.19
C ASP A 255 -2.70 -16.59 11.36
N GLU A 256 -1.36 -16.62 11.25
CA GLU A 256 -0.46 -16.16 12.30
C GLU A 256 -0.48 -14.63 12.46
N THR A 257 -0.61 -13.90 11.36
CA THR A 257 -0.78 -12.44 11.43
C THR A 257 -2.11 -12.07 12.08
N TRP A 258 -3.17 -12.82 11.76
CA TRP A 258 -4.46 -12.65 12.42
C TRP A 258 -4.38 -12.94 13.92
N ALA A 259 -3.68 -14.00 14.31
CA ALA A 259 -3.48 -14.33 15.71
C ALA A 259 -2.74 -13.20 16.47
N LEU A 260 -1.69 -12.64 15.87
CA LEU A 260 -0.99 -11.46 16.41
C LEU A 260 -1.94 -10.26 16.53
N PHE A 261 -2.67 -9.95 15.47
CA PHE A 261 -3.63 -8.85 15.44
C PHE A 261 -4.73 -8.99 16.52
N ALA A 262 -5.30 -10.18 16.63
CA ALA A 262 -6.33 -10.49 17.61
C ALA A 262 -5.79 -10.41 19.06
N SER A 263 -4.54 -10.87 19.29
CA SER A 263 -3.90 -10.79 20.62
C SER A 263 -3.63 -9.35 21.07
N LEU A 264 -3.47 -8.44 20.12
CA LEU A 264 -3.38 -6.99 20.37
C LEU A 264 -4.76 -6.34 20.62
N GLY A 265 -5.86 -7.09 20.56
CA GLY A 265 -7.20 -6.59 20.87
C GLY A 265 -7.79 -5.64 19.82
N LEU A 266 -7.18 -5.52 18.65
CA LEU A 266 -7.63 -4.59 17.60
C LEU A 266 -8.87 -5.11 16.88
N PRO A 267 -9.87 -4.26 16.56
CA PRO A 267 -11.03 -4.62 15.74
C PRO A 267 -10.65 -4.61 14.26
N GLY A 268 -11.14 -5.58 13.50
CA GLY A 268 -10.87 -5.64 12.08
C GLY A 268 -11.26 -6.93 11.41
N LYS A 269 -10.84 -7.06 10.16
CA LYS A 269 -11.17 -8.20 9.32
C LYS A 269 -10.04 -8.51 8.33
N ILE A 270 -10.03 -9.75 7.85
CA ILE A 270 -9.30 -10.12 6.64
C ILE A 270 -10.33 -10.48 5.57
N GLU A 271 -10.20 -9.89 4.41
CA GLU A 271 -11.04 -10.18 3.25
C GLU A 271 -10.23 -10.15 1.96
N THR A 272 -10.78 -10.76 0.90
CA THR A 272 -10.18 -10.64 -0.42
C THR A 272 -10.20 -9.20 -0.88
N ALA A 273 -9.13 -8.78 -1.53
CA ALA A 273 -8.95 -7.44 -2.04
C ALA A 273 -8.44 -7.45 -3.49
N SER A 274 -8.54 -6.32 -4.16
CA SER A 274 -7.85 -6.07 -5.43
C SER A 274 -7.02 -4.81 -5.33
N ASP A 275 -5.97 -4.72 -6.14
CA ASP A 275 -5.30 -3.46 -6.36
C ASP A 275 -6.21 -2.54 -7.20
N LEU A 276 -6.11 -1.25 -6.97
CA LEU A 276 -6.81 -0.26 -7.78
C LEU A 276 -6.04 -0.06 -9.08
N PHE A 277 -6.34 -0.89 -10.09
CA PHE A 277 -5.86 -0.68 -11.44
C PHE A 277 -6.63 0.49 -12.07
N TYR A 278 -5.88 1.50 -12.46
CA TYR A 278 -6.47 2.75 -12.95
C TYR A 278 -7.08 2.59 -14.35
N PHE A 279 -6.37 1.90 -15.24
CA PHE A 279 -6.78 1.73 -16.64
C PHE A 279 -7.68 0.51 -16.85
N SER A 280 -8.59 0.60 -17.84
CA SER A 280 -9.57 -0.45 -18.12
C SER A 280 -8.96 -1.74 -18.63
N ASP A 281 -7.88 -1.68 -19.41
CA ASP A 281 -7.12 -2.84 -19.89
C ASP A 281 -6.44 -3.63 -18.76
N GLU A 282 -6.17 -2.98 -17.61
CA GLU A 282 -5.65 -3.63 -16.41
C GLU A 282 -6.77 -3.99 -15.40
N SER A 283 -8.02 -3.51 -15.60
CA SER A 283 -9.13 -3.75 -14.66
C SER A 283 -9.51 -5.23 -14.53
N ASP A 284 -9.37 -6.01 -15.60
CA ASP A 284 -9.60 -7.46 -15.58
C ASP A 284 -8.63 -8.18 -14.64
N ARG A 285 -7.44 -7.65 -14.41
CA ARG A 285 -6.48 -8.17 -13.41
C ARG A 285 -7.02 -8.00 -11.99
N GLY A 286 -7.63 -6.86 -11.67
CA GLY A 286 -8.26 -6.64 -10.37
C GLY A 286 -9.43 -7.61 -10.14
N GLN A 287 -10.26 -7.83 -11.14
CA GLN A 287 -11.34 -8.81 -11.07
C GLN A 287 -10.81 -10.24 -10.91
N HIS A 288 -9.73 -10.57 -11.62
CA HIS A 288 -9.05 -11.87 -11.50
C HIS A 288 -8.45 -12.05 -10.08
N GLN A 289 -7.82 -11.01 -9.50
CA GLN A 289 -7.31 -11.06 -8.13
C GLN A 289 -8.41 -11.42 -7.12
N LEU A 290 -9.60 -10.81 -7.25
CA LEU A 290 -10.75 -11.11 -6.39
C LEU A 290 -11.33 -12.50 -6.64
N ALA A 291 -11.55 -12.85 -7.91
CA ALA A 291 -12.16 -14.13 -8.29
C ALA A 291 -11.32 -15.33 -7.86
N ALA A 292 -10.01 -15.24 -8.04
CA ALA A 292 -9.04 -16.29 -7.73
C ALA A 292 -8.45 -16.19 -6.29
N ASN A 293 -8.92 -15.24 -5.46
CA ASN A 293 -8.42 -14.99 -4.10
C ASN A 293 -6.90 -14.74 -4.04
N LEU A 294 -6.36 -14.05 -5.04
CA LEU A 294 -4.93 -13.83 -5.16
C LEU A 294 -4.39 -12.79 -4.17
N LYS A 295 -5.27 -11.97 -3.61
CA LYS A 295 -4.91 -10.95 -2.62
C LYS A 295 -5.90 -10.95 -1.45
N TYR A 296 -5.36 -10.89 -0.23
CA TYR A 296 -6.11 -10.59 0.98
C TYR A 296 -5.53 -9.35 1.64
N GLU A 297 -6.37 -8.61 2.36
CA GLU A 297 -5.95 -7.49 3.19
C GLU A 297 -6.44 -7.64 4.61
N LEU A 298 -5.57 -7.32 5.58
CA LEU A 298 -5.93 -7.13 6.97
C LEU A 298 -6.32 -5.66 7.17
N ILE A 299 -7.57 -5.44 7.48
CA ILE A 299 -8.21 -4.12 7.59
C ILE A 299 -8.59 -3.88 9.03
N VAL A 300 -8.12 -2.79 9.61
CA VAL A 300 -8.58 -2.27 10.90
C VAL A 300 -9.90 -1.53 10.70
N THR A 301 -10.88 -1.77 11.59
CA THR A 301 -12.21 -1.16 11.53
C THR A 301 -12.47 -0.35 12.80
N PRO A 302 -11.86 0.83 12.96
CA PRO A 302 -12.05 1.65 14.14
C PRO A 302 -13.42 2.35 14.11
N GLU A 303 -14.01 2.62 15.29
CA GLU A 303 -15.25 3.39 15.35
C GLU A 303 -15.05 4.87 14.99
N ALA A 304 -13.91 5.44 15.38
CA ALA A 304 -13.65 6.89 15.26
C ALA A 304 -12.96 7.30 13.95
N ALA A 305 -12.67 6.36 13.03
CA ALA A 305 -12.00 6.66 11.78
C ALA A 305 -12.43 5.68 10.67
N PRO A 306 -12.31 6.06 9.40
CA PRO A 306 -12.56 5.13 8.31
C PRO A 306 -11.66 3.89 8.39
N PRO A 307 -12.14 2.72 7.92
CA PRO A 307 -11.33 1.50 7.84
C PRO A 307 -10.07 1.70 6.99
N PHE A 308 -8.96 1.06 7.39
CA PHE A 308 -7.71 1.11 6.63
C PHE A 308 -6.93 -0.20 6.72
N SER A 309 -6.28 -0.57 5.62
CA SER A 309 -5.46 -1.79 5.53
C SER A 309 -4.11 -1.58 6.20
N ILE A 310 -3.65 -2.58 6.99
CA ILE A 310 -2.34 -2.59 7.66
C ILE A 310 -1.43 -3.72 7.19
N ALA A 311 -1.97 -4.71 6.49
CA ALA A 311 -1.21 -5.77 5.85
C ALA A 311 -1.91 -6.29 4.61
N SER A 312 -1.13 -6.85 3.67
CA SER A 312 -1.64 -7.55 2.49
C SER A 312 -0.90 -8.87 2.27
N PHE A 313 -1.61 -9.85 1.72
CA PHE A 313 -1.10 -11.19 1.45
C PHE A 313 -1.40 -11.53 0.00
N ASN A 314 -0.35 -11.55 -0.83
CA ASN A 314 -0.46 -11.62 -2.27
C ASN A 314 0.08 -12.95 -2.79
N TYR A 315 -0.64 -13.57 -3.71
CA TYR A 315 -0.14 -14.64 -4.56
C TYR A 315 0.14 -14.05 -5.94
N MET A 316 1.39 -14.10 -6.37
CA MET A 316 1.84 -13.46 -7.61
C MET A 316 1.95 -14.46 -8.76
N GLY A 317 1.82 -15.76 -8.48
CA GLY A 317 2.09 -16.79 -9.47
C GLY A 317 3.52 -16.70 -10.01
N ASP A 318 3.69 -16.96 -11.28
CA ASP A 318 4.97 -16.80 -12.00
C ASP A 318 5.16 -15.39 -12.60
N SER A 319 4.19 -14.50 -12.41
CA SER A 319 4.12 -13.21 -13.11
C SER A 319 5.33 -12.30 -12.86
N LEU A 320 6.00 -12.43 -11.73
CA LEU A 320 7.24 -11.74 -11.42
C LEU A 320 8.48 -12.65 -11.59
N CYS A 321 8.41 -13.93 -11.28
CA CYS A 321 9.54 -14.84 -11.46
C CYS A 321 9.92 -14.99 -12.94
N LYS A 322 8.95 -15.06 -13.82
CA LYS A 322 9.16 -15.23 -15.27
C LYS A 322 9.95 -14.08 -15.93
N PRO A 323 9.59 -12.79 -15.75
CA PRO A 323 10.37 -11.67 -16.32
C PRO A 323 11.80 -11.58 -15.80
N PHE A 324 12.03 -12.04 -14.57
CA PHE A 324 13.37 -12.06 -13.96
C PHE A 324 14.11 -13.38 -14.13
N CYS A 325 13.54 -14.35 -14.84
CA CYS A 325 14.14 -15.67 -15.06
C CYS A 325 14.53 -16.38 -13.75
N VAL A 326 13.68 -16.25 -12.71
CA VAL A 326 13.85 -17.00 -11.46
C VAL A 326 13.18 -18.37 -11.64
N THR A 327 13.99 -19.43 -11.63
CA THR A 327 13.54 -20.77 -12.04
C THR A 327 13.88 -21.84 -11.00
N ASP A 328 13.21 -23.00 -11.14
CA ASP A 328 13.60 -24.23 -10.45
C ASP A 328 14.82 -24.89 -11.11
N ARG A 329 15.22 -26.07 -10.60
CA ARG A 329 16.31 -26.87 -11.18
C ARG A 329 16.04 -27.28 -12.64
N GLY A 330 14.78 -27.48 -13.00
CA GLY A 330 14.35 -27.88 -14.34
C GLY A 330 14.30 -26.72 -15.33
N GLY A 331 14.47 -25.47 -14.88
CA GLY A 331 14.37 -24.27 -15.69
C GLY A 331 12.93 -23.74 -15.83
N ASN A 332 11.97 -24.27 -15.05
CA ASN A 332 10.60 -23.76 -15.03
C ASN A 332 10.51 -22.52 -14.14
N PRO A 333 9.76 -21.48 -14.53
CA PRO A 333 9.54 -20.32 -13.64
C PRO A 333 8.94 -20.75 -12.30
N LEU A 334 9.49 -20.22 -11.21
CA LEU A 334 8.92 -20.43 -9.88
C LEU A 334 7.66 -19.59 -9.69
N GLN A 335 6.83 -20.05 -8.76
CA GLN A 335 5.73 -19.25 -8.21
C GLN A 335 6.26 -18.37 -7.07
N SER A 336 5.56 -17.28 -6.81
CA SER A 336 5.90 -16.38 -5.72
C SER A 336 4.68 -15.78 -5.05
N GLY A 337 4.87 -15.33 -3.83
CA GLY A 337 3.89 -14.60 -3.05
C GLY A 337 4.56 -13.69 -2.03
N CYS A 338 3.82 -12.77 -1.45
CA CYS A 338 4.35 -11.96 -0.38
C CYS A 338 3.30 -11.61 0.68
N ALA A 339 3.77 -11.42 1.91
CA ALA A 339 3.05 -10.74 2.96
C ALA A 339 3.73 -9.40 3.22
N ALA A 340 2.98 -8.30 3.10
CA ALA A 340 3.48 -6.95 3.27
C ALA A 340 2.78 -6.27 4.44
N PHE A 341 3.57 -5.69 5.35
CA PHE A 341 3.11 -5.10 6.61
C PHE A 341 3.47 -3.61 6.63
N GLY A 342 2.47 -2.73 6.62
CA GLY A 342 2.66 -1.29 6.73
C GLY A 342 2.92 -0.88 8.18
N LEU A 343 4.19 -0.77 8.58
CA LEU A 343 4.60 -0.53 9.96
C LEU A 343 3.97 0.75 10.55
N ASP A 344 3.92 1.80 9.76
CA ASP A 344 3.32 3.08 10.16
C ASP A 344 1.84 2.95 10.50
N ARG A 345 1.12 2.13 9.74
CA ARG A 345 -0.30 1.89 9.95
C ARG A 345 -0.57 0.99 11.15
N TRP A 346 0.31 0.05 11.45
CA TRP A 346 0.24 -0.74 12.68
C TRP A 346 0.40 0.15 13.91
N VAL A 347 1.39 1.07 13.88
CA VAL A 347 1.60 2.05 14.96
C VAL A 347 0.37 2.94 15.12
N TYR A 348 -0.16 3.46 14.01
CA TYR A 348 -1.35 4.30 14.02
C TYR A 348 -2.56 3.56 14.59
N ALA A 349 -2.77 2.29 14.21
CA ALA A 349 -3.86 1.46 14.73
C ALA A 349 -3.78 1.30 16.25
N LEU A 350 -2.58 1.03 16.80
CA LEU A 350 -2.39 0.88 18.24
C LEU A 350 -2.62 2.20 19.00
N LEU A 351 -2.08 3.30 18.50
CA LEU A 351 -2.27 4.61 19.12
C LEU A 351 -3.72 5.08 19.03
N LEU A 352 -4.38 4.80 17.92
CA LEU A 352 -5.81 5.08 17.77
C LEU A 352 -6.64 4.24 18.74
N ALA A 353 -6.24 2.98 19.02
CA ALA A 353 -6.93 2.09 19.94
C ALA A 353 -6.73 2.47 21.42
N TYR A 354 -5.53 2.82 21.81
CA TYR A 354 -5.13 2.85 23.20
C TYR A 354 -4.60 4.20 23.66
N GLY A 355 -4.41 5.16 22.73
CA GLY A 355 -3.93 6.50 23.04
C GLY A 355 -2.40 6.61 23.19
N PRO A 356 -1.89 7.83 23.44
CA PRO A 356 -0.46 8.12 23.49
C PRO A 356 0.24 7.75 24.83
N ASP A 357 -0.52 7.38 25.86
CA ASP A 357 0.00 7.01 27.19
C ASP A 357 -0.04 5.48 27.35
N ASP A 358 1.09 4.81 27.07
CA ASP A 358 1.14 3.34 27.13
C ASP A 358 1.04 2.78 28.56
N ALA A 359 1.24 3.60 29.61
CA ALA A 359 1.01 3.16 30.98
C ALA A 359 -0.46 2.78 31.25
N ARG A 360 -1.39 3.28 30.44
CA ARG A 360 -2.82 2.98 30.52
C ARG A 360 -3.27 1.82 29.64
N TRP A 361 -2.36 1.27 28.86
CA TRP A 361 -2.70 0.19 27.94
C TRP A 361 -2.98 -1.12 28.67
N PRO A 362 -3.82 -2.00 28.13
CA PRO A 362 -4.07 -3.32 28.73
C PRO A 362 -2.76 -4.11 28.90
N ALA A 363 -2.60 -4.77 30.05
CA ALA A 363 -1.42 -5.58 30.36
C ALA A 363 -1.16 -6.66 29.29
N GLN A 364 -2.22 -7.20 28.68
CA GLN A 364 -2.12 -8.16 27.59
C GLN A 364 -1.40 -7.55 26.37
N VAL A 365 -1.68 -6.29 26.02
CA VAL A 365 -1.04 -5.63 24.87
C VAL A 365 0.46 -5.45 25.13
N HIS A 366 0.82 -5.04 26.37
CA HIS A 366 2.21 -4.97 26.79
C HIS A 366 2.91 -6.33 26.73
N ALA A 367 2.25 -7.38 27.22
CA ALA A 367 2.79 -8.74 27.18
C ALA A 367 3.08 -9.18 25.74
N VAL A 368 2.14 -8.92 24.81
CA VAL A 368 2.31 -9.24 23.39
C VAL A 368 3.45 -8.45 22.78
N LEU A 369 3.51 -7.13 22.99
CA LEU A 369 4.53 -6.26 22.38
C LEU A 369 5.95 -6.50 22.94
N ASN A 370 6.08 -6.96 24.19
CA ASN A 370 7.36 -7.15 24.87
C ASN A 370 7.84 -8.62 24.86
N ALA A 371 6.99 -9.60 24.54
CA ALA A 371 7.45 -10.98 24.35
C ALA A 371 8.52 -11.03 23.24
N THR A 372 9.57 -11.79 23.44
CA THR A 372 10.65 -12.04 22.46
C THR A 372 10.20 -13.02 21.39
#